data_d0e32a94adc9d70963be535b839e85a8
#
_entry.id   d0e32a94adc9d70963be535b839e85a8
#
_cell.length_a   1.000
_cell.length_b   1.000
_cell.length_c   1.000
_cell.angle_alpha   90.00
_cell.angle_beta   90.00
_cell.angle_gamma   90.00
#
_symmetry.space_group_name_H-M   'P 1'
#
loop_
_entity.id
_entity.type
_entity.pdbx_description
1 polymer ?
#
loop_
_entity_poly.entity_id
_entity_poly.type
_entity_poly.pdbx_seq_one_letter_code
_entity_poly.pdbx_strand_id
1 'polypeptide(L)'
;LGEAPEILAEGNEMGNKNSGGHSGGQYRPLKPEQIERIHQAALSILENIGFTYEQGLDDTLTMLEDAGAKIDHAHSRIYFPPDLILSQIANAPQQVILYSRDAQNDIDLRDDRVYMGTGGMAVTVVDIETGQARESCLQDIYNIGRIVDRLDNIHFYLRPCTAHDVPASIYDANCMYAAMQATNKHYMTGAIDRQSFRDILTLASIVAGNEKKLAEKPIFSLITCFAISPLKLCTQSTLNMQEACRHRIPVALSSAPMAGSTSPMTMAGTLAQLHAEELVGLTIGQLTHPGAPMLYGGIPGSANMRTMGYQGGAVEFGMMNAAIHQLAAHINVPNYNSSGLTDAKIPDAQAGWEKAFSSLLAAMGGSNYIHHAAGMLESMLAVAYEQYIIDDEIIGMCARVLEGIIVDDEHLAIEAIADVGPGGNYLMSPHTLAHMRSEFFAGNGITDGRFRDIWVADGSLDTRERAQEMAQKILERDPCFKLDKRTEKRIRNDFDIRM
;
A
#
# COMPACT_ATOMS: atom_id res chain seq x y z
N LEU A 1 23.47 -12.91 -35.95
CA LEU A 1 22.23 -13.68 -35.94
C LEU A 1 22.31 -14.67 -34.78
N GLY A 2 22.11 -14.20 -33.57
CA GLY A 2 21.95 -14.99 -32.35
C GLY A 2 20.57 -14.66 -31.81
N GLU A 3 19.82 -15.70 -31.47
CA GLU A 3 18.53 -15.64 -30.87
C GLU A 3 18.56 -14.68 -29.65
N ALA A 4 17.54 -13.84 -29.52
CA ALA A 4 17.35 -12.97 -28.34
C ALA A 4 17.36 -13.85 -27.10
N PRO A 5 18.08 -13.49 -26.02
CA PRO A 5 18.07 -14.27 -24.81
C PRO A 5 16.65 -14.32 -24.28
N GLU A 6 16.16 -15.53 -24.00
CA GLU A 6 14.95 -15.76 -23.21
C GLU A 6 15.13 -15.10 -21.82
N ILE A 7 14.62 -13.88 -21.67
CA ILE A 7 14.73 -13.06 -20.44
C ILE A 7 13.87 -13.61 -19.30
N LEU A 8 13.32 -14.82 -19.46
CA LEU A 8 12.54 -15.50 -18.41
C LEU A 8 13.06 -16.93 -18.12
N ALA A 9 14.35 -17.18 -18.33
CA ALA A 9 14.97 -18.44 -17.96
C ALA A 9 15.88 -18.23 -16.73
N GLU A 10 15.59 -19.06 -15.74
CA GLU A 10 16.35 -19.34 -14.53
C GLU A 10 16.31 -18.26 -13.45
N GLY A 11 15.57 -18.60 -12.39
CA GLY A 11 15.67 -17.92 -11.10
C GLY A 11 17.14 -17.86 -10.68
N ASN A 12 17.69 -16.67 -10.75
CA ASN A 12 18.92 -16.39 -10.04
C ASN A 12 18.64 -16.69 -8.55
N GLU A 13 19.40 -17.59 -7.96
CA GLU A 13 19.60 -17.69 -6.52
C GLU A 13 20.28 -16.43 -5.98
N MET A 14 19.72 -15.28 -6.26
CA MET A 14 19.96 -14.10 -5.43
C MET A 14 19.03 -14.24 -4.24
N GLY A 15 19.59 -14.56 -3.09
CA GLY A 15 18.86 -14.62 -1.84
C GLY A 15 17.94 -13.42 -1.71
N ASN A 16 16.73 -13.69 -1.27
CA ASN A 16 15.61 -12.75 -1.14
C ASN A 16 16.05 -11.38 -0.57
N LYS A 17 16.49 -10.47 -1.44
CA LYS A 17 16.99 -9.13 -1.07
C LYS A 17 15.86 -8.26 -0.47
N ASN A 18 14.60 -8.66 -0.67
CA ASN A 18 13.44 -7.85 -0.27
C ASN A 18 12.85 -8.18 1.11
N SER A 19 13.31 -9.24 1.79
CA SER A 19 12.77 -9.63 3.11
C SER A 19 13.04 -8.60 4.22
N GLY A 20 13.92 -7.63 4.01
CA GLY A 20 14.28 -6.60 4.98
C GLY A 20 13.66 -5.23 4.77
N GLY A 21 12.99 -4.99 3.62
CA GLY A 21 12.58 -3.64 3.18
C GLY A 21 13.77 -2.74 2.85
N HIS A 22 13.52 -1.67 2.10
CA HIS A 22 14.51 -0.63 1.83
C HIS A 22 14.48 0.43 2.94
N SER A 23 15.60 1.10 3.22
CA SER A 23 15.67 2.16 4.23
C SER A 23 15.41 3.53 3.61
N GLY A 24 14.34 4.19 4.03
CA GLY A 24 13.99 5.56 3.67
C GLY A 24 14.52 6.61 4.66
N GLY A 25 13.76 7.70 4.86
CA GLY A 25 14.07 8.75 5.84
C GLY A 25 14.94 9.88 5.33
N GLN A 26 15.32 9.89 4.04
CA GLN A 26 16.16 10.93 3.44
C GLN A 26 15.37 12.23 3.15
N TYR A 27 14.07 12.15 2.89
CA TYR A 27 13.20 13.30 2.64
C TYR A 27 12.31 13.61 3.85
N ARG A 28 12.54 14.74 4.49
CA ARG A 28 11.84 15.19 5.69
C ARG A 28 11.23 16.58 5.47
N PRO A 29 9.99 16.67 4.95
CA PRO A 29 9.32 17.94 4.65
C PRO A 29 9.03 18.80 5.89
N LEU A 30 8.97 18.20 7.08
CA LEU A 30 8.72 18.90 8.34
C LEU A 30 9.96 18.92 9.22
N LYS A 31 10.22 20.07 9.88
CA LYS A 31 11.20 20.17 10.95
C LYS A 31 10.63 19.65 12.27
N PRO A 32 11.47 19.24 13.26
CA PRO A 32 10.99 18.72 14.54
C PRO A 32 9.98 19.62 15.26
N GLU A 33 10.24 20.94 15.27
CA GLU A 33 9.33 21.91 15.89
C GLU A 33 7.99 22.08 15.15
N GLN A 34 7.95 21.77 13.85
CA GLN A 34 6.72 21.77 13.06
C GLN A 34 5.89 20.51 13.31
N ILE A 35 6.54 19.36 13.47
CA ILE A 35 5.91 18.08 13.85
C ILE A 35 5.23 18.26 15.21
N GLU A 36 5.95 18.78 16.20
CA GLU A 36 5.40 19.06 17.54
C GLU A 36 4.18 20.01 17.47
N ARG A 37 4.27 21.08 16.67
CA ARG A 37 3.14 22.01 16.50
C ARG A 37 1.91 21.37 15.89
N ILE A 38 2.08 20.46 14.93
CA ILE A 38 0.97 19.69 14.32
C ILE A 38 0.38 18.74 15.36
N HIS A 39 1.21 18.05 16.14
CA HIS A 39 0.78 17.14 17.19
C HIS A 39 -0.04 17.89 18.26
N GLN A 40 0.45 19.02 18.76
CA GLN A 40 -0.29 19.83 19.73
C GLN A 40 -1.59 20.42 19.15
N ALA A 41 -1.60 20.81 17.89
CA ALA A 41 -2.83 21.24 17.22
C ALA A 41 -3.86 20.09 17.14
N ALA A 42 -3.44 18.86 16.84
CA ALA A 42 -4.32 17.70 16.82
C ALA A 42 -4.91 17.39 18.21
N LEU A 43 -4.10 17.41 19.27
CA LEU A 43 -4.58 17.25 20.64
C LEU A 43 -5.58 18.35 21.03
N SER A 44 -5.31 19.60 20.65
CA SER A 44 -6.25 20.73 20.88
C SER A 44 -7.56 20.55 20.10
N ILE A 45 -7.52 20.05 18.86
CA ILE A 45 -8.72 19.71 18.08
C ILE A 45 -9.55 18.68 18.83
N LEU A 46 -8.92 17.62 19.33
CA LEU A 46 -9.58 16.52 20.02
C LEU A 46 -10.20 16.95 21.37
N GLU A 47 -9.50 17.80 22.10
CA GLU A 47 -9.96 18.29 23.40
C GLU A 47 -11.08 19.34 23.30
N ASN A 48 -10.97 20.29 22.35
CA ASN A 48 -11.81 21.49 22.31
C ASN A 48 -12.87 21.49 21.21
N ILE A 49 -12.65 20.76 20.09
CA ILE A 49 -13.60 20.63 18.99
C ILE A 49 -14.28 19.27 19.05
N GLY A 50 -13.50 18.19 19.26
CA GLY A 50 -13.95 16.82 19.38
C GLY A 50 -14.42 16.19 18.06
N PHE A 51 -15.00 15.00 18.20
CA PHE A 51 -15.56 14.22 17.09
C PHE A 51 -17.08 14.13 17.20
N THR A 52 -17.77 14.10 16.07
CA THR A 52 -19.15 13.61 16.02
C THR A 52 -19.17 12.11 15.68
N TYR A 53 -20.33 11.47 15.81
CA TYR A 53 -20.47 10.03 15.55
C TYR A 53 -21.83 9.69 14.96
N GLU A 54 -21.89 8.58 14.22
CA GLU A 54 -23.14 7.97 13.77
C GLU A 54 -23.79 7.17 14.90
N GLN A 55 -25.11 6.93 14.80
CA GLN A 55 -25.84 6.09 15.77
C GLN A 55 -25.37 4.63 15.73
N GLY A 56 -25.53 3.90 16.84
CA GLY A 56 -25.19 2.47 16.94
C GLY A 56 -23.77 2.20 17.43
N LEU A 57 -23.14 3.16 18.10
CA LEU A 57 -21.83 3.03 18.77
C LEU A 57 -21.94 3.01 20.30
N ASP A 58 -23.07 2.63 20.88
CA ASP A 58 -23.35 2.73 22.31
C ASP A 58 -22.26 2.06 23.19
N ASP A 59 -21.85 0.82 22.83
CA ASP A 59 -20.77 0.12 23.53
C ASP A 59 -19.42 0.85 23.40
N THR A 60 -19.15 1.43 22.24
CA THR A 60 -17.93 2.21 21.98
C THR A 60 -17.93 3.50 22.79
N LEU A 61 -19.07 4.19 22.86
CA LEU A 61 -19.22 5.41 23.66
C LEU A 61 -19.04 5.12 25.14
N THR A 62 -19.67 4.06 25.68
CA THR A 62 -19.47 3.62 27.07
C THR A 62 -17.99 3.32 27.35
N MET A 63 -17.32 2.58 26.49
CA MET A 63 -15.88 2.30 26.61
C MET A 63 -15.04 3.59 26.64
N LEU A 64 -15.37 4.57 25.81
CA LEU A 64 -14.68 5.86 25.78
C LEU A 64 -14.93 6.69 27.03
N GLU A 65 -16.18 6.73 27.55
CA GLU A 65 -16.53 7.41 28.80
C GLU A 65 -15.78 6.78 29.96
N ASP A 66 -15.79 5.46 30.10
CA ASP A 66 -15.09 4.72 31.17
C ASP A 66 -13.57 5.00 31.13
N ALA A 67 -13.02 5.26 29.94
CA ALA A 67 -11.62 5.62 29.75
C ALA A 67 -11.33 7.13 29.99
N GLY A 68 -12.34 7.95 30.21
CA GLY A 68 -12.20 9.37 30.53
C GLY A 68 -12.49 10.35 29.40
N ALA A 69 -13.00 9.90 28.26
CA ALA A 69 -13.53 10.81 27.24
C ALA A 69 -14.83 11.49 27.75
N LYS A 70 -15.12 12.67 27.23
CA LYS A 70 -16.35 13.41 27.59
C LYS A 70 -17.33 13.29 26.42
N ILE A 71 -18.51 12.71 26.71
CA ILE A 71 -19.58 12.55 25.72
C ILE A 71 -20.66 13.60 25.91
N ASP A 72 -20.90 14.44 24.92
CA ASP A 72 -22.07 15.31 24.84
C ASP A 72 -23.14 14.64 23.98
N HIS A 73 -24.02 13.90 24.63
CA HIS A 73 -25.11 13.19 23.97
C HIS A 73 -26.11 14.13 23.28
N ALA A 74 -26.28 15.36 23.78
CA ALA A 74 -27.23 16.32 23.22
C ALA A 74 -26.76 16.80 21.82
N HIS A 75 -25.46 16.89 21.61
CA HIS A 75 -24.86 17.33 20.34
C HIS A 75 -24.14 16.21 19.58
N SER A 76 -24.25 14.95 20.04
CA SER A 76 -23.57 13.78 19.47
C SER A 76 -22.07 14.03 19.29
N ARG A 77 -21.39 14.48 20.36
CA ARG A 77 -19.99 14.87 20.31
C ARG A 77 -19.15 14.20 21.39
N ILE A 78 -17.95 13.79 21.03
CA ILE A 78 -16.96 13.16 21.89
C ILE A 78 -15.76 14.11 21.98
N TYR A 79 -15.31 14.40 23.18
CA TYR A 79 -14.08 15.14 23.44
C TYR A 79 -13.07 14.22 24.11
N PHE A 80 -11.83 14.25 23.64
CA PHE A 80 -10.76 13.38 24.08
C PHE A 80 -9.72 14.19 24.85
N PRO A 81 -9.57 14.00 26.17
CA PRO A 81 -8.48 14.60 26.91
C PRO A 81 -7.11 14.14 26.37
N PRO A 82 -6.09 15.03 26.31
CA PRO A 82 -4.76 14.68 25.83
C PRO A 82 -4.15 13.46 26.54
N ASP A 83 -4.30 13.36 27.87
CA ASP A 83 -3.77 12.24 28.65
C ASP A 83 -4.35 10.89 28.24
N LEU A 84 -5.64 10.84 27.87
CA LEU A 84 -6.26 9.63 27.32
C LEU A 84 -5.58 9.21 26.04
N ILE A 85 -5.43 10.13 25.08
CA ILE A 85 -4.79 9.89 23.78
C ILE A 85 -3.36 9.39 23.97
N LEU A 86 -2.55 10.11 24.75
CA LEU A 86 -1.15 9.80 24.98
C LEU A 86 -0.96 8.43 25.67
N SER A 87 -1.83 8.09 26.61
CA SER A 87 -1.80 6.79 27.29
C SER A 87 -2.09 5.62 26.33
N GLN A 88 -2.97 5.81 25.36
CA GLN A 88 -3.32 4.77 24.38
C GLN A 88 -2.26 4.65 23.27
N ILE A 89 -1.65 5.74 22.84
CA ILE A 89 -0.49 5.70 21.94
C ILE A 89 0.63 4.83 22.53
N ALA A 90 0.89 4.98 23.83
CA ALA A 90 1.93 4.21 24.54
C ALA A 90 1.68 2.68 24.53
N ASN A 91 0.43 2.24 24.33
CA ASN A 91 0.08 0.82 24.21
C ASN A 91 0.28 0.27 22.79
N ALA A 92 0.37 1.13 21.78
CA ALA A 92 0.47 0.70 20.39
C ALA A 92 1.83 0.03 20.09
N PRO A 93 1.86 -1.08 19.36
CA PRO A 93 3.11 -1.74 18.95
C PRO A 93 3.95 -0.84 18.06
N GLN A 94 5.27 -0.80 18.32
CA GLN A 94 6.26 -0.07 17.51
C GLN A 94 6.67 -0.85 16.25
N GLN A 95 6.26 -2.09 16.15
CA GLN A 95 6.51 -3.01 15.03
C GLN A 95 5.26 -3.80 14.74
N VAL A 96 4.92 -3.91 13.46
CA VAL A 96 3.84 -4.77 12.97
C VAL A 96 4.37 -5.64 11.84
N ILE A 97 4.21 -6.97 11.98
CA ILE A 97 4.56 -7.91 10.93
C ILE A 97 3.29 -8.31 10.17
N LEU A 98 3.30 -8.09 8.87
CA LEU A 98 2.27 -8.55 7.95
C LEU A 98 2.76 -9.84 7.29
N TYR A 99 2.13 -10.96 7.66
CA TYR A 99 2.59 -12.28 7.24
C TYR A 99 2.07 -12.63 5.84
N SER A 100 2.96 -13.16 5.02
CA SER A 100 2.62 -13.88 3.79
C SER A 100 2.27 -15.35 4.13
N ARG A 101 1.77 -16.10 3.14
CA ARG A 101 1.40 -17.50 3.39
C ARG A 101 2.57 -18.48 3.35
N ASP A 102 3.66 -18.10 2.70
CA ASP A 102 4.89 -18.90 2.54
C ASP A 102 6.06 -18.41 3.38
N ALA A 103 5.86 -17.33 4.14
CA ALA A 103 6.86 -16.63 4.94
C ALA A 103 8.03 -16.02 4.14
N GLN A 104 8.01 -16.10 2.81
CA GLN A 104 9.05 -15.50 1.96
C GLN A 104 8.80 -14.02 1.68
N ASN A 105 7.53 -13.62 1.74
CA ASN A 105 7.07 -12.26 1.50
C ASN A 105 6.53 -11.59 2.78
N ASP A 106 7.02 -11.97 3.95
CA ASP A 106 6.66 -11.32 5.20
C ASP A 106 7.17 -9.88 5.22
N ILE A 107 6.35 -8.95 5.70
CA ILE A 107 6.62 -7.51 5.73
C ILE A 107 6.79 -7.08 7.18
N ASP A 108 7.96 -6.55 7.53
CA ASP A 108 8.30 -6.09 8.87
C ASP A 108 8.26 -4.56 8.94
N LEU A 109 7.11 -4.02 9.34
CA LEU A 109 6.86 -2.59 9.41
C LEU A 109 7.40 -2.01 10.72
N ARG A 110 8.49 -1.28 10.62
CA ARG A 110 9.15 -0.54 11.71
C ARG A 110 10.16 0.45 11.16
N ASP A 111 10.56 1.39 11.95
CA ASP A 111 11.57 2.40 11.61
C ASP A 111 11.26 3.03 10.23
N ASP A 112 12.27 3.28 9.42
CA ASP A 112 12.17 3.82 8.07
C ASP A 112 12.12 2.74 6.97
N ARG A 113 11.70 1.50 7.28
CA ARG A 113 11.59 0.40 6.30
C ARG A 113 10.41 0.61 5.36
N VAL A 114 10.66 0.54 4.07
CA VAL A 114 9.72 0.87 3.01
C VAL A 114 9.27 -0.37 2.26
N TYR A 115 7.96 -0.53 2.13
CA TYR A 115 7.32 -1.54 1.28
C TYR A 115 6.21 -0.89 0.46
N MET A 116 6.14 -1.22 -0.82
CA MET A 116 5.16 -0.67 -1.76
C MET A 116 4.31 -1.78 -2.35
N GLY A 117 3.05 -1.47 -2.63
CA GLY A 117 2.15 -2.47 -3.18
C GLY A 117 0.93 -1.89 -3.88
N THR A 118 -0.04 -2.76 -4.13
CA THR A 118 -1.23 -2.38 -4.87
C THR A 118 -2.13 -1.46 -4.07
N GLY A 119 -3.05 -0.81 -4.75
CA GLY A 119 -4.11 0.00 -4.14
C GLY A 119 -5.49 -0.64 -4.33
N GLY A 120 -6.51 -0.01 -3.82
CA GLY A 120 -7.90 -0.47 -3.93
C GLY A 120 -8.86 0.71 -3.83
N MET A 121 -9.94 0.61 -4.21
CA MET A 121 -10.92 -0.27 -4.82
C MET A 121 -11.47 0.42 -6.05
N ALA A 122 -10.79 0.30 -7.17
CA ALA A 122 -11.26 0.87 -8.42
C ALA A 122 -12.61 0.28 -8.82
N VAL A 123 -13.44 1.08 -9.46
CA VAL A 123 -14.77 0.65 -9.96
C VAL A 123 -14.72 0.21 -11.42
N THR A 124 -13.62 0.54 -12.12
CA THR A 124 -13.41 0.21 -13.53
C THR A 124 -12.04 -0.42 -13.77
N VAL A 125 -11.96 -1.18 -14.85
CA VAL A 125 -10.72 -1.72 -15.41
C VAL A 125 -10.57 -1.20 -16.83
N VAL A 126 -9.41 -0.69 -17.19
CA VAL A 126 -9.06 -0.45 -18.59
C VAL A 126 -8.73 -1.81 -19.19
N ASP A 127 -9.61 -2.26 -20.09
CA ASP A 127 -9.52 -3.58 -20.68
C ASP A 127 -8.26 -3.70 -21.56
N ILE A 128 -7.48 -4.74 -21.33
CA ILE A 128 -6.14 -4.89 -21.95
C ILE A 128 -6.21 -5.12 -23.47
N GLU A 129 -7.32 -5.68 -23.98
CA GLU A 129 -7.47 -5.97 -25.41
C GLU A 129 -8.04 -4.77 -26.17
N THR A 130 -9.06 -4.11 -25.59
CA THR A 130 -9.80 -3.04 -26.26
C THR A 130 -9.31 -1.65 -25.91
N GLY A 131 -8.58 -1.48 -24.80
CA GLY A 131 -8.19 -0.18 -24.25
C GLY A 131 -9.36 0.65 -23.71
N GLN A 132 -10.59 0.09 -23.64
CA GLN A 132 -11.78 0.77 -23.15
C GLN A 132 -11.98 0.49 -21.66
N ALA A 133 -12.50 1.49 -20.93
CA ALA A 133 -12.91 1.31 -19.55
C ALA A 133 -14.20 0.47 -19.48
N ARG A 134 -14.20 -0.54 -18.61
CA ARG A 134 -15.37 -1.37 -18.30
C ARG A 134 -15.52 -1.55 -16.79
N GLU A 135 -16.69 -1.95 -16.33
CA GLU A 135 -16.87 -2.36 -14.94
C GLU A 135 -15.93 -3.52 -14.59
N SER A 136 -15.36 -3.44 -13.40
CA SER A 136 -14.51 -4.50 -12.85
C SER A 136 -15.33 -5.68 -12.33
N CYS A 137 -14.77 -6.88 -12.35
CA CYS A 137 -15.40 -8.12 -11.91
C CYS A 137 -14.49 -8.96 -11.02
N LEU A 138 -15.02 -10.05 -10.48
CA LEU A 138 -14.26 -10.96 -9.60
C LEU A 138 -13.02 -11.55 -10.29
N GLN A 139 -13.13 -11.85 -11.59
CA GLN A 139 -12.01 -12.35 -12.38
C GLN A 139 -10.86 -11.35 -12.47
N ASP A 140 -11.13 -10.05 -12.46
CA ASP A 140 -10.08 -9.02 -12.45
C ASP A 140 -9.26 -9.05 -11.16
N ILE A 141 -9.91 -9.26 -10.00
CA ILE A 141 -9.21 -9.43 -8.72
C ILE A 141 -8.25 -10.62 -8.80
N TYR A 142 -8.70 -11.74 -9.34
CA TYR A 142 -7.85 -12.92 -9.50
C TYR A 142 -6.71 -12.69 -10.49
N ASN A 143 -6.99 -12.13 -11.66
CA ASN A 143 -5.98 -11.92 -12.70
C ASN A 143 -4.90 -10.92 -12.25
N ILE A 144 -5.30 -9.82 -11.62
CA ILE A 144 -4.37 -8.82 -11.06
C ILE A 144 -3.51 -9.47 -9.97
N GLY A 145 -4.10 -10.28 -9.10
CA GLY A 145 -3.34 -11.01 -8.08
C GLY A 145 -2.27 -11.94 -8.68
N ARG A 146 -2.56 -12.62 -9.80
CA ARG A 146 -1.61 -13.46 -10.53
C ARG A 146 -0.47 -12.65 -11.17
N ILE A 147 -0.78 -11.46 -11.67
CA ILE A 147 0.24 -10.54 -12.20
C ILE A 147 1.15 -10.10 -11.04
N VAL A 148 0.56 -9.61 -9.97
CA VAL A 148 1.28 -9.13 -8.77
C VAL A 148 2.15 -10.21 -8.13
N ASP A 149 1.71 -11.47 -8.14
CA ASP A 149 2.49 -12.59 -7.58
C ASP A 149 3.82 -12.84 -8.30
N ARG A 150 3.94 -12.36 -9.55
CA ARG A 150 5.15 -12.48 -10.40
C ARG A 150 6.00 -11.21 -10.48
N LEU A 151 5.61 -10.16 -9.78
CA LEU A 151 6.28 -8.86 -9.78
C LEU A 151 7.01 -8.66 -8.46
N ASP A 152 8.35 -8.69 -8.50
CA ASP A 152 9.18 -8.76 -7.30
C ASP A 152 9.18 -7.46 -6.50
N ASN A 153 8.99 -6.30 -7.15
CA ASN A 153 9.00 -5.00 -6.48
C ASN A 153 7.66 -4.65 -5.82
N ILE A 154 6.59 -5.38 -6.13
CA ILE A 154 5.28 -5.21 -5.49
C ILE A 154 5.17 -6.16 -4.29
N HIS A 155 5.30 -5.63 -3.08
CA HIS A 155 5.50 -6.42 -1.86
C HIS A 155 4.23 -7.04 -1.28
N PHE A 156 3.06 -6.46 -1.53
CA PHE A 156 1.77 -6.90 -0.97
C PHE A 156 0.63 -6.69 -1.96
N TYR A 157 -0.48 -7.37 -1.68
CA TYR A 157 -1.68 -7.31 -2.49
C TYR A 157 -2.84 -6.73 -1.68
N LEU A 158 -3.31 -5.53 -2.02
CA LEU A 158 -4.56 -4.97 -1.53
C LEU A 158 -5.63 -5.17 -2.61
N ARG A 159 -6.89 -5.48 -2.23
CA ARG A 159 -8.01 -5.68 -3.16
C ARG A 159 -8.07 -4.53 -4.19
N PRO A 160 -7.79 -4.79 -5.48
CA PRO A 160 -7.51 -3.72 -6.43
C PRO A 160 -8.76 -3.04 -6.97
N CYS A 161 -9.86 -3.79 -7.07
CA CYS A 161 -11.10 -3.30 -7.69
C CYS A 161 -12.34 -3.94 -7.07
N THR A 162 -13.50 -3.42 -7.45
CA THR A 162 -14.81 -3.90 -7.02
C THR A 162 -15.28 -5.03 -7.94
N ALA A 163 -15.81 -6.12 -7.38
CA ALA A 163 -16.42 -7.21 -8.14
C ALA A 163 -17.92 -6.93 -8.32
N HIS A 164 -18.31 -6.19 -9.39
CA HIS A 164 -19.70 -5.81 -9.64
C HIS A 164 -20.60 -6.99 -9.98
N ASP A 165 -20.02 -8.11 -10.41
CA ASP A 165 -20.70 -9.36 -10.74
C ASP A 165 -20.99 -10.25 -9.52
N VAL A 166 -20.63 -9.82 -8.30
CA VAL A 166 -20.84 -10.57 -7.06
C VAL A 166 -21.89 -9.88 -6.18
N PRO A 167 -22.95 -10.58 -5.73
CA PRO A 167 -23.92 -10.02 -4.79
C PRO A 167 -23.30 -9.55 -3.47
N ALA A 168 -23.80 -8.45 -2.90
CA ALA A 168 -23.25 -7.85 -1.69
C ALA A 168 -23.17 -8.82 -0.48
N SER A 169 -24.13 -9.74 -0.36
CA SER A 169 -24.18 -10.71 0.75
C SER A 169 -23.06 -11.75 0.77
N ILE A 170 -22.38 -11.97 -0.37
CA ILE A 170 -21.27 -12.93 -0.50
C ILE A 170 -20.00 -12.27 -1.03
N TYR A 171 -20.02 -10.94 -1.14
CA TYR A 171 -19.01 -10.14 -1.82
C TYR A 171 -17.61 -10.32 -1.22
N ASP A 172 -17.46 -10.04 0.07
CA ASP A 172 -16.14 -10.01 0.71
C ASP A 172 -15.51 -11.41 0.80
N ALA A 173 -16.32 -12.46 1.01
CA ALA A 173 -15.83 -13.84 0.98
C ALA A 173 -15.30 -14.24 -0.41
N ASN A 174 -15.98 -13.82 -1.48
CA ASN A 174 -15.55 -14.10 -2.86
C ASN A 174 -14.29 -13.32 -3.23
N CYS A 175 -14.19 -12.04 -2.84
CA CYS A 175 -12.97 -11.24 -3.04
C CYS A 175 -11.77 -11.84 -2.29
N MET A 176 -11.97 -12.27 -1.04
CA MET A 176 -10.95 -12.95 -0.25
C MET A 176 -10.53 -14.27 -0.90
N TYR A 177 -11.48 -15.08 -1.37
CA TYR A 177 -11.19 -16.33 -2.06
C TYR A 177 -10.37 -16.10 -3.34
N ALA A 178 -10.77 -15.15 -4.19
CA ALA A 178 -10.05 -14.81 -5.41
C ALA A 178 -8.59 -14.41 -5.12
N ALA A 179 -8.37 -13.55 -4.11
CA ALA A 179 -7.04 -13.15 -3.69
C ALA A 179 -6.21 -14.34 -3.18
N MET A 180 -6.80 -15.20 -2.33
CA MET A 180 -6.11 -16.37 -1.79
C MET A 180 -5.79 -17.42 -2.86
N GLN A 181 -6.49 -17.46 -3.99
CA GLN A 181 -6.16 -18.31 -5.13
C GLN A 181 -5.06 -17.72 -6.03
N ALA A 182 -4.85 -16.40 -5.98
CA ALA A 182 -4.03 -15.67 -6.93
C ALA A 182 -2.59 -15.47 -6.48
N THR A 183 -2.34 -15.22 -5.18
CA THR A 183 -1.02 -14.81 -4.68
C THR A 183 -0.73 -15.34 -3.28
N ASN A 184 0.55 -15.54 -2.97
CA ASN A 184 1.05 -15.85 -1.62
C ASN A 184 1.33 -14.61 -0.78
N LYS A 185 1.43 -13.43 -1.40
CA LYS A 185 1.74 -12.17 -0.72
C LYS A 185 0.68 -11.84 0.33
N HIS A 186 1.05 -11.03 1.33
CA HIS A 186 0.10 -10.53 2.31
C HIS A 186 -1.07 -9.83 1.65
N TYR A 187 -2.29 -10.13 2.08
CA TYR A 187 -3.51 -9.54 1.51
C TYR A 187 -4.12 -8.51 2.46
N MET A 188 -4.40 -7.30 1.97
CA MET A 188 -5.17 -6.30 2.69
C MET A 188 -6.55 -6.11 2.05
N THR A 189 -7.59 -5.99 2.87
CA THR A 189 -8.96 -5.79 2.38
C THR A 189 -9.77 -4.95 3.36
N GLY A 190 -10.86 -4.34 2.87
CA GLY A 190 -11.94 -3.80 3.70
C GLY A 190 -13.01 -4.86 3.94
N ALA A 191 -13.99 -4.52 4.75
CA ALA A 191 -15.22 -5.31 4.94
C ALA A 191 -16.44 -4.38 4.94
N ILE A 192 -17.52 -4.79 4.27
CA ILE A 192 -18.74 -3.99 4.15
C ILE A 192 -19.39 -3.79 5.53
N ASP A 193 -19.48 -4.85 6.31
CA ASP A 193 -20.07 -4.86 7.65
C ASP A 193 -19.43 -5.94 8.55
N ARG A 194 -19.92 -6.06 9.81
CA ARG A 194 -19.40 -7.03 10.77
C ARG A 194 -19.57 -8.48 10.34
N GLN A 195 -20.67 -8.83 9.65
CA GLN A 195 -20.86 -10.19 9.17
C GLN A 195 -19.87 -10.52 8.06
N SER A 196 -19.70 -9.62 7.10
CA SER A 196 -18.69 -9.73 6.06
C SER A 196 -17.27 -9.87 6.62
N PHE A 197 -16.92 -9.12 7.67
CA PHE A 197 -15.63 -9.29 8.34
C PHE A 197 -15.47 -10.67 8.98
N ARG A 198 -16.52 -11.22 9.62
CA ARG A 198 -16.50 -12.58 10.17
C ARG A 198 -16.37 -13.65 9.10
N ASP A 199 -16.97 -13.44 7.95
CA ASP A 199 -16.83 -14.34 6.80
C ASP A 199 -15.39 -14.34 6.28
N ILE A 200 -14.76 -13.17 6.14
CA ILE A 200 -13.33 -13.03 5.83
C ILE A 200 -12.47 -13.78 6.87
N LEU A 201 -12.73 -13.55 8.15
CA LEU A 201 -11.98 -14.15 9.27
C LEU A 201 -12.10 -15.68 9.25
N THR A 202 -13.31 -16.21 9.01
CA THR A 202 -13.58 -17.66 8.90
C THR A 202 -12.84 -18.25 7.71
N LEU A 203 -12.92 -17.63 6.53
CA LEU A 203 -12.21 -18.10 5.34
C LEU A 203 -10.68 -18.07 5.56
N ALA A 204 -10.14 -16.98 6.10
CA ALA A 204 -8.72 -16.85 6.42
C ALA A 204 -8.27 -17.92 7.45
N SER A 205 -9.11 -18.24 8.44
CA SER A 205 -8.84 -19.31 9.41
C SER A 205 -8.78 -20.69 8.77
N ILE A 206 -9.62 -20.94 7.76
CA ILE A 206 -9.56 -22.18 6.97
C ILE A 206 -8.24 -22.27 6.20
N VAL A 207 -7.81 -21.17 5.56
CA VAL A 207 -6.55 -21.11 4.80
C VAL A 207 -5.34 -21.25 5.73
N ALA A 208 -5.32 -20.55 6.88
CA ALA A 208 -4.25 -20.67 7.88
C ALA A 208 -4.24 -22.01 8.62
N GLY A 209 -5.33 -22.79 8.49
CA GLY A 209 -5.53 -24.08 9.13
C GLY A 209 -6.44 -24.05 10.37
N ASN A 210 -6.43 -23.00 11.17
CA ASN A 210 -7.36 -22.71 12.27
C ASN A 210 -7.21 -21.26 12.78
N GLU A 211 -8.15 -20.82 13.63
CA GLU A 211 -8.17 -19.46 14.20
C GLU A 211 -6.92 -19.12 15.01
N LYS A 212 -6.39 -20.07 15.79
CA LYS A 212 -5.19 -19.86 16.61
C LYS A 212 -3.98 -19.54 15.73
N LYS A 213 -3.76 -20.29 14.66
CA LYS A 213 -2.67 -20.03 13.72
C LYS A 213 -2.84 -18.70 13.01
N LEU A 214 -4.07 -18.35 12.64
CA LEU A 214 -4.36 -17.05 12.05
C LEU A 214 -4.04 -15.91 13.03
N ALA A 215 -4.40 -16.02 14.31
CA ALA A 215 -4.09 -15.01 15.32
C ALA A 215 -2.59 -14.89 15.61
N GLU A 216 -1.82 -15.98 15.48
CA GLU A 216 -0.36 -15.98 15.62
C GLU A 216 0.35 -15.37 14.39
N LYS A 217 -0.16 -15.67 13.19
CA LYS A 217 0.37 -15.17 11.90
C LYS A 217 -0.77 -14.77 10.98
N PRO A 218 -1.31 -13.56 11.14
CA PRO A 218 -2.40 -13.08 10.30
C PRO A 218 -1.93 -12.86 8.85
N ILE A 219 -2.47 -13.70 7.95
CA ILE A 219 -2.17 -13.67 6.51
C ILE A 219 -2.94 -12.58 5.76
N PHE A 220 -3.76 -11.83 6.48
CA PHE A 220 -4.45 -10.66 5.96
C PHE A 220 -4.51 -9.54 6.99
N SER A 221 -4.79 -8.33 6.53
CA SER A 221 -5.03 -7.14 7.34
C SER A 221 -6.28 -6.40 6.89
N LEU A 222 -6.86 -5.62 7.79
CA LEU A 222 -8.02 -4.77 7.51
C LEU A 222 -7.57 -3.35 7.23
N ILE A 223 -8.03 -2.75 6.13
CA ILE A 223 -8.03 -1.31 5.93
C ILE A 223 -9.40 -0.75 6.27
N THR A 224 -9.46 0.35 7.00
CA THR A 224 -10.73 0.91 7.43
C THR A 224 -10.72 2.44 7.42
N CYS A 225 -11.75 3.02 6.79
CA CYS A 225 -12.07 4.45 6.87
C CYS A 225 -13.02 4.68 8.06
N PHE A 226 -12.54 4.43 9.30
CA PHE A 226 -13.31 4.57 10.53
C PHE A 226 -13.77 6.01 10.78
N ALA A 227 -13.02 6.99 10.25
CA ALA A 227 -13.36 8.42 10.29
C ALA A 227 -13.82 8.89 8.92
N ILE A 228 -14.98 9.56 8.91
CA ILE A 228 -15.48 10.36 7.78
C ILE A 228 -15.00 11.78 8.02
N SER A 229 -14.05 12.24 7.20
CA SER A 229 -13.54 13.62 7.33
C SER A 229 -14.62 14.65 6.97
N PRO A 230 -14.80 15.73 7.76
CA PRO A 230 -14.02 16.06 8.96
C PRO A 230 -14.59 15.43 10.24
N LEU A 231 -13.74 14.77 11.02
CA LEU A 231 -13.92 14.50 12.46
C LEU A 231 -15.24 13.76 12.81
N LYS A 232 -15.64 12.73 12.04
CA LYS A 232 -16.85 11.96 12.29
C LYS A 232 -16.59 10.47 12.31
N LEU A 233 -17.01 9.73 13.34
CA LEU A 233 -16.94 8.27 13.39
C LEU A 233 -18.02 7.63 12.51
N CYS A 234 -17.59 6.71 11.64
CA CYS A 234 -18.47 5.82 10.87
C CYS A 234 -18.75 4.56 11.68
N THR A 235 -20.03 4.24 11.89
CA THR A 235 -20.42 3.09 12.73
C THR A 235 -19.86 1.76 12.21
N GLN A 236 -20.12 1.41 10.97
CA GLN A 236 -19.71 0.10 10.46
C GLN A 236 -18.20 -0.08 10.47
N SER A 237 -17.47 0.93 9.99
CA SER A 237 -16.02 0.89 9.94
C SER A 237 -15.37 0.85 11.32
N THR A 238 -15.92 1.59 12.30
CA THR A 238 -15.45 1.54 13.71
C THR A 238 -15.68 0.16 14.31
N LEU A 239 -16.86 -0.44 14.11
CA LEU A 239 -17.17 -1.78 14.63
C LEU A 239 -16.32 -2.86 13.98
N ASN A 240 -16.04 -2.79 12.67
CA ASN A 240 -15.13 -3.70 11.97
C ASN A 240 -13.69 -3.57 12.49
N MET A 241 -13.23 -2.33 12.73
CA MET A 241 -11.93 -2.05 13.34
C MET A 241 -11.80 -2.71 14.72
N GLN A 242 -12.79 -2.53 15.58
CA GLN A 242 -12.80 -3.12 16.92
C GLN A 242 -12.81 -4.64 16.87
N GLU A 243 -13.58 -5.24 15.95
CA GLU A 243 -13.60 -6.71 15.75
C GLU A 243 -12.23 -7.23 15.30
N ALA A 244 -11.58 -6.54 14.35
CA ALA A 244 -10.22 -6.88 13.91
C ALA A 244 -9.21 -6.80 15.07
N CYS A 245 -9.26 -5.75 15.90
CA CYS A 245 -8.40 -5.60 17.08
C CYS A 245 -8.58 -6.76 18.08
N ARG A 246 -9.83 -7.18 18.37
CA ARG A 246 -10.11 -8.33 19.25
C ARG A 246 -9.48 -9.63 18.74
N HIS A 247 -9.44 -9.82 17.43
CA HIS A 247 -8.84 -10.99 16.78
C HIS A 247 -7.36 -10.83 16.45
N ARG A 248 -6.73 -9.70 16.85
CA ARG A 248 -5.32 -9.37 16.58
C ARG A 248 -4.98 -9.35 15.08
N ILE A 249 -5.97 -9.07 14.25
CA ILE A 249 -5.76 -8.81 12.83
C ILE A 249 -5.20 -7.39 12.68
N PRO A 250 -4.09 -7.18 11.95
CA PRO A 250 -3.53 -5.85 11.74
C PRO A 250 -4.53 -4.92 11.06
N VAL A 251 -4.59 -3.68 11.54
CA VAL A 251 -5.52 -2.66 11.03
C VAL A 251 -4.74 -1.47 10.50
N ALA A 252 -4.95 -1.12 9.24
CA ALA A 252 -4.53 0.16 8.68
C ALA A 252 -5.64 1.19 8.85
N LEU A 253 -5.36 2.23 9.62
CA LEU A 253 -6.25 3.38 9.80
C LEU A 253 -6.15 4.27 8.56
N SER A 254 -7.28 4.55 7.93
CA SER A 254 -7.32 5.22 6.63
C SER A 254 -8.31 6.39 6.65
N SER A 255 -7.88 7.50 7.23
CA SER A 255 -8.58 8.78 7.07
C SER A 255 -8.20 9.42 5.73
N ALA A 256 -9.16 10.05 5.06
CA ALA A 256 -8.98 10.61 3.71
C ALA A 256 -9.45 12.08 3.63
N PRO A 257 -8.86 13.00 4.41
CA PRO A 257 -9.22 14.41 4.36
C PRO A 257 -8.76 15.02 3.03
N MET A 258 -9.66 15.78 2.38
CA MET A 258 -9.42 16.42 1.11
C MET A 258 -9.30 17.95 1.31
N ALA A 259 -8.09 18.48 1.13
CA ALA A 259 -7.81 19.90 1.30
C ALA A 259 -8.71 20.77 0.40
N GLY A 260 -9.39 21.73 1.02
CA GLY A 260 -10.35 22.62 0.35
C GLY A 260 -11.78 22.06 0.26
N SER A 261 -12.03 20.84 0.76
CA SER A 261 -13.37 20.24 0.81
C SER A 261 -13.68 19.67 2.20
N THR A 262 -13.03 18.55 2.58
CA THR A 262 -13.25 17.89 3.86
C THR A 262 -12.13 18.13 4.89
N SER A 263 -11.22 19.01 4.56
CA SER A 263 -10.20 19.57 5.47
C SER A 263 -9.82 21.00 5.06
N PRO A 264 -9.09 21.74 5.93
CA PRO A 264 -8.58 23.05 5.57
C PRO A 264 -7.76 23.03 4.27
N MET A 265 -7.79 24.11 3.50
CA MET A 265 -7.05 24.19 2.22
C MET A 265 -5.53 24.10 2.37
N THR A 266 -5.00 24.40 3.56
CA THR A 266 -3.56 24.35 3.81
C THR A 266 -3.08 22.94 4.16
N MET A 267 -1.94 22.51 3.62
CA MET A 267 -1.33 21.19 3.94
C MET A 267 -1.15 21.00 5.45
N ALA A 268 -0.66 22.01 6.17
CA ALA A 268 -0.49 21.91 7.62
C ALA A 268 -1.82 21.70 8.37
N GLY A 269 -2.90 22.39 7.93
CA GLY A 269 -4.24 22.20 8.50
C GLY A 269 -4.82 20.83 8.18
N THR A 270 -4.63 20.36 6.94
CA THR A 270 -5.02 18.99 6.54
C THR A 270 -4.27 17.92 7.36
N LEU A 271 -2.95 18.09 7.56
CA LEU A 271 -2.15 17.17 8.39
C LEU A 271 -2.55 17.21 9.87
N ALA A 272 -2.89 18.38 10.42
CA ALA A 272 -3.36 18.48 11.81
C ALA A 272 -4.71 17.78 12.03
N GLN A 273 -5.65 17.95 11.08
CA GLN A 273 -6.94 17.24 11.14
C GLN A 273 -6.75 15.73 10.94
N LEU A 274 -5.98 15.31 9.93
CA LEU A 274 -5.67 13.90 9.71
C LEU A 274 -5.04 13.29 10.96
N HIS A 275 -4.06 13.96 11.55
CA HIS A 275 -3.41 13.46 12.77
C HIS A 275 -4.42 13.30 13.92
N ALA A 276 -5.32 14.25 14.10
CA ALA A 276 -6.40 14.12 15.09
C ALA A 276 -7.32 12.93 14.79
N GLU A 277 -7.72 12.73 13.53
CA GLU A 277 -8.54 11.59 13.11
C GLU A 277 -7.83 10.26 13.42
N GLU A 278 -6.57 10.11 13.02
CA GLU A 278 -5.78 8.89 13.23
C GLU A 278 -5.52 8.58 14.72
N LEU A 279 -5.28 9.60 15.55
CA LEU A 279 -5.13 9.44 17.01
C LEU A 279 -6.40 8.88 17.67
N VAL A 280 -7.59 9.25 17.20
CA VAL A 280 -8.86 8.66 17.67
C VAL A 280 -8.97 7.19 17.28
N GLY A 281 -8.61 6.85 16.05
CA GLY A 281 -8.60 5.44 15.59
C GLY A 281 -7.68 4.57 16.44
N LEU A 282 -6.44 5.03 16.69
CA LEU A 282 -5.49 4.36 17.59
C LEU A 282 -6.07 4.21 18.99
N THR A 283 -6.65 5.27 19.54
CA THR A 283 -7.24 5.25 20.89
C THR A 283 -8.35 4.20 20.99
N ILE A 284 -9.31 4.19 20.08
CA ILE A 284 -10.41 3.20 20.08
C ILE A 284 -9.87 1.78 19.93
N GLY A 285 -8.89 1.57 19.03
CA GLY A 285 -8.30 0.26 18.82
C GLY A 285 -7.56 -0.27 20.04
N GLN A 286 -6.73 0.57 20.70
CA GLN A 286 -5.97 0.19 21.88
C GLN A 286 -6.86 0.01 23.13
N LEU A 287 -7.93 0.79 23.28
CA LEU A 287 -8.95 0.55 24.32
C LEU A 287 -9.71 -0.76 24.08
N THR A 288 -9.97 -1.10 22.82
CA THR A 288 -10.64 -2.37 22.47
C THR A 288 -9.76 -3.58 22.79
N HIS A 289 -8.48 -3.51 22.45
CA HIS A 289 -7.50 -4.55 22.75
C HIS A 289 -6.09 -3.93 22.86
N PRO A 290 -5.56 -3.78 24.09
CA PRO A 290 -4.22 -3.25 24.29
C PRO A 290 -3.15 -4.07 23.54
N GLY A 291 -2.29 -3.40 22.79
CA GLY A 291 -1.29 -4.04 21.94
C GLY A 291 -1.83 -4.56 20.61
N ALA A 292 -3.06 -4.19 20.20
CA ALA A 292 -3.56 -4.50 18.85
C ALA A 292 -2.61 -3.95 17.78
N PRO A 293 -2.26 -4.74 16.76
CA PRO A 293 -1.38 -4.28 15.68
C PRO A 293 -2.12 -3.29 14.79
N MET A 294 -1.69 -2.04 14.82
CA MET A 294 -2.32 -0.94 14.07
C MET A 294 -1.26 -0.15 13.31
N LEU A 295 -1.63 0.34 12.12
CA LEU A 295 -0.82 1.22 11.29
C LEU A 295 -1.48 2.60 11.28
N TYR A 296 -0.73 3.60 11.69
CA TYR A 296 -1.13 5.00 11.63
C TYR A 296 -1.00 5.52 10.21
N GLY A 297 -1.97 6.27 9.68
CA GLY A 297 -1.75 6.81 8.34
C GLY A 297 -2.86 7.63 7.74
N GLY A 298 -3.22 7.35 6.51
CA GLY A 298 -4.27 8.04 5.79
C GLY A 298 -3.93 8.38 4.35
N ILE A 299 -4.89 8.99 3.66
CA ILE A 299 -4.83 9.34 2.24
C ILE A 299 -5.22 10.82 2.08
N PRO A 300 -4.42 11.77 2.60
CA PRO A 300 -4.75 13.19 2.42
C PRO A 300 -4.57 13.57 0.96
N GLY A 301 -5.57 14.22 0.39
CA GLY A 301 -5.52 14.72 -0.98
C GLY A 301 -5.90 16.19 -1.08
N SER A 302 -6.00 16.67 -2.31
CA SER A 302 -6.52 18.01 -2.61
C SER A 302 -7.77 17.93 -3.48
N ALA A 303 -8.68 18.87 -3.29
CA ALA A 303 -9.78 19.06 -4.21
C ALA A 303 -9.31 19.86 -5.44
N ASN A 304 -9.66 19.38 -6.62
CA ASN A 304 -9.58 20.23 -7.80
C ASN A 304 -10.67 21.31 -7.70
N MET A 305 -10.27 22.56 -7.50
CA MET A 305 -11.19 23.67 -7.24
C MET A 305 -12.13 23.98 -8.42
N ARG A 306 -11.93 23.38 -9.59
CA ARG A 306 -12.82 23.54 -10.77
C ARG A 306 -13.86 22.43 -10.87
N THR A 307 -13.46 21.19 -10.57
CA THR A 307 -14.31 20.00 -10.73
C THR A 307 -14.79 19.43 -9.41
N MET A 308 -14.19 19.86 -8.28
CA MET A 308 -14.38 19.32 -6.93
C MET A 308 -14.00 17.84 -6.79
N GLY A 309 -13.37 17.26 -7.82
CA GLY A 309 -12.84 15.91 -7.78
C GLY A 309 -11.56 15.80 -6.96
N TYR A 310 -11.29 14.62 -6.47
CA TYR A 310 -10.03 14.30 -5.79
C TYR A 310 -8.86 14.33 -6.78
N GLN A 311 -7.74 14.95 -6.40
CA GLN A 311 -6.50 14.99 -7.18
C GLN A 311 -5.44 14.10 -6.54
N GLY A 312 -5.27 12.89 -7.09
CA GLY A 312 -4.26 11.94 -6.62
C GLY A 312 -2.87 12.19 -7.23
N GLY A 313 -2.82 12.78 -8.45
CA GLY A 313 -1.57 13.08 -9.15
C GLY A 313 -0.86 14.37 -8.71
N ALA A 314 -1.40 15.11 -7.72
CA ALA A 314 -0.81 16.35 -7.25
C ALA A 314 0.52 16.11 -6.50
N VAL A 315 1.49 17.03 -6.70
CA VAL A 315 2.81 16.97 -6.02
C VAL A 315 2.67 17.01 -4.50
N GLU A 316 1.73 17.84 -4.01
CA GLU A 316 1.42 18.03 -2.60
C GLU A 316 0.94 16.73 -1.94
N PHE A 317 0.33 15.85 -2.70
CA PHE A 317 -0.04 14.51 -2.25
C PHE A 317 1.19 13.72 -1.78
N GLY A 318 2.24 13.64 -2.60
CA GLY A 318 3.51 12.99 -2.24
C GLY A 318 4.20 13.66 -1.03
N MET A 319 4.16 15.00 -0.94
CA MET A 319 4.72 15.75 0.19
C MET A 319 4.00 15.44 1.50
N MET A 320 2.66 15.44 1.51
CA MET A 320 1.87 15.14 2.70
C MET A 320 2.06 13.69 3.15
N ASN A 321 2.17 12.74 2.21
CA ASN A 321 2.42 11.33 2.53
C ASN A 321 3.80 11.11 3.18
N ALA A 322 4.85 11.82 2.73
CA ALA A 322 6.14 11.80 3.42
C ALA A 322 6.04 12.41 4.84
N ALA A 323 5.25 13.47 5.03
CA ALA A 323 5.02 14.09 6.33
C ALA A 323 4.25 13.17 7.30
N ILE A 324 3.34 12.32 6.80
CA ILE A 324 2.62 11.33 7.61
C ILE A 324 3.61 10.37 8.31
N HIS A 325 4.64 9.92 7.62
CA HIS A 325 5.66 9.09 8.26
C HIS A 325 6.38 9.82 9.41
N GLN A 326 6.68 11.12 9.23
CA GLN A 326 7.29 11.89 10.33
C GLN A 326 6.36 12.03 11.55
N LEU A 327 5.04 12.16 11.34
CA LEU A 327 4.05 12.17 12.43
C LEU A 327 3.92 10.79 13.09
N ALA A 328 3.96 9.71 12.32
CA ALA A 328 3.96 8.33 12.82
C ALA A 328 5.20 8.03 13.65
N ALA A 329 6.39 8.42 13.16
CA ALA A 329 7.66 8.27 13.86
C ALA A 329 7.68 9.09 15.17
N HIS A 330 7.05 10.27 15.20
CA HIS A 330 6.92 11.09 16.41
C HIS A 330 6.16 10.38 17.54
N ILE A 331 5.13 9.62 17.19
CA ILE A 331 4.35 8.81 18.14
C ILE A 331 4.82 7.35 18.21
N ASN A 332 5.89 7.00 17.49
CA ASN A 332 6.53 5.69 17.48
C ASN A 332 5.59 4.52 17.11
N VAL A 333 4.79 4.71 16.06
CA VAL A 333 3.85 3.71 15.52
C VAL A 333 4.17 3.48 14.04
N PRO A 334 4.19 2.23 13.52
CA PRO A 334 4.36 1.98 12.11
C PRO A 334 3.29 2.67 11.28
N ASN A 335 3.68 3.16 10.09
CA ASN A 335 2.74 3.91 9.30
C ASN A 335 2.25 3.17 8.05
N TYR A 336 1.07 3.56 7.65
CA TYR A 336 0.41 3.31 6.41
C TYR A 336 0.19 4.66 5.69
N ASN A 337 0.45 4.70 4.40
CA ASN A 337 0.06 5.85 3.58
C ASN A 337 -0.20 5.45 2.13
N SER A 338 -0.44 6.43 1.28
CA SER A 338 -0.74 6.26 -0.13
C SER A 338 0.27 7.02 -0.99
N SER A 339 0.68 6.40 -2.11
CA SER A 339 1.40 7.13 -3.16
C SER A 339 1.22 6.44 -4.51
N GLY A 340 1.84 6.95 -5.56
CA GLY A 340 1.71 6.35 -6.88
C GLY A 340 0.31 6.49 -7.49
N LEU A 341 -0.48 7.46 -7.05
CA LEU A 341 -1.72 7.84 -7.71
C LEU A 341 -1.45 8.74 -8.92
N THR A 342 -2.37 8.72 -9.86
CA THR A 342 -2.36 9.59 -11.04
C THR A 342 -3.77 10.00 -11.44
N ASP A 343 -3.90 11.18 -12.01
CA ASP A 343 -5.15 11.65 -12.62
C ASP A 343 -5.28 11.22 -14.10
N ALA A 344 -4.26 10.56 -14.65
CA ALA A 344 -4.28 10.01 -16.02
C ALA A 344 -5.36 8.93 -16.18
N LYS A 345 -5.94 8.81 -17.38
CA LYS A 345 -7.01 7.87 -17.72
C LYS A 345 -6.48 6.59 -18.35
N ILE A 346 -5.26 6.63 -18.79
CA ILE A 346 -4.55 5.51 -19.43
C ILE A 346 -3.08 5.51 -18.98
N PRO A 347 -2.37 4.40 -19.09
CA PRO A 347 -0.93 4.35 -18.89
C PRO A 347 -0.17 5.19 -19.93
N ASP A 348 0.09 6.45 -19.63
CA ASP A 348 0.79 7.39 -20.51
C ASP A 348 1.90 8.14 -19.75
N ALA A 349 2.47 9.18 -20.38
CA ALA A 349 3.52 9.99 -19.79
C ALA A 349 3.06 10.65 -18.50
N GLN A 350 1.78 11.11 -18.41
CA GLN A 350 1.24 11.70 -17.20
C GLN A 350 1.23 10.68 -16.05
N ALA A 351 0.73 9.48 -16.30
CA ALA A 351 0.77 8.39 -15.32
C ALA A 351 2.20 8.14 -14.84
N GLY A 352 3.17 8.09 -15.77
CA GLY A 352 4.57 7.85 -15.44
C GLY A 352 5.15 8.86 -14.45
N TRP A 353 5.05 10.17 -14.74
CA TRP A 353 5.67 11.17 -13.84
C TRP A 353 4.92 11.37 -12.53
N GLU A 354 3.57 11.36 -12.52
CA GLU A 354 2.79 11.53 -11.29
C GLU A 354 3.05 10.39 -10.31
N LYS A 355 3.04 9.14 -10.82
CA LYS A 355 3.28 7.93 -10.03
C LYS A 355 4.72 7.85 -9.54
N ALA A 356 5.70 8.04 -10.40
CA ALA A 356 7.11 7.97 -10.03
C ALA A 356 7.47 9.03 -8.99
N PHE A 357 6.99 10.27 -9.18
CA PHE A 357 7.32 11.38 -8.30
C PHE A 357 6.74 11.19 -6.89
N SER A 358 5.45 10.88 -6.78
CA SER A 358 4.80 10.68 -5.47
C SER A 358 5.32 9.43 -4.75
N SER A 359 5.58 8.33 -5.47
CA SER A 359 6.17 7.10 -4.91
C SER A 359 7.56 7.34 -4.36
N LEU A 360 8.40 8.07 -5.10
CA LEU A 360 9.76 8.40 -4.65
C LEU A 360 9.73 9.27 -3.39
N LEU A 361 8.86 10.28 -3.32
CA LEU A 361 8.76 11.15 -2.13
C LEU A 361 8.35 10.37 -0.88
N ALA A 362 7.34 9.49 -0.99
CA ALA A 362 6.88 8.68 0.12
C ALA A 362 7.94 7.64 0.56
N ALA A 363 8.63 7.02 -0.40
CA ALA A 363 9.69 6.06 -0.14
C ALA A 363 10.91 6.72 0.52
N MET A 364 11.40 7.84 -0.02
CA MET A 364 12.45 8.62 0.60
C MET A 364 12.04 9.21 1.96
N GLY A 365 10.74 9.42 2.18
CA GLY A 365 10.18 9.80 3.48
C GLY A 365 10.31 8.71 4.54
N GLY A 366 10.47 7.44 4.14
CA GLY A 366 10.57 6.30 5.05
C GLY A 366 9.23 5.63 5.35
N SER A 367 8.19 5.92 4.57
CA SER A 367 6.84 5.36 4.79
C SER A 367 6.86 3.84 4.74
N ASN A 368 6.30 3.19 5.79
CA ASN A 368 6.44 1.75 5.95
C ASN A 368 5.58 0.94 4.98
N TYR A 369 4.29 1.25 4.88
CA TYR A 369 3.35 0.53 4.02
C TYR A 369 2.72 1.53 3.03
N ILE A 370 3.25 1.56 1.81
CA ILE A 370 2.81 2.49 0.77
C ILE A 370 1.85 1.77 -0.16
N HIS A 371 0.56 2.00 -0.01
CA HIS A 371 -0.43 1.46 -0.92
C HIS A 371 -0.72 2.42 -2.09
N HIS A 372 -1.45 1.98 -3.09
CA HIS A 372 -1.70 2.64 -4.37
C HIS A 372 -0.46 2.80 -5.28
N ALA A 373 0.70 2.34 -4.85
CA ALA A 373 1.91 2.45 -5.65
C ALA A 373 1.78 1.74 -7.01
N ALA A 374 0.94 0.69 -7.10
CA ALA A 374 0.75 -0.08 -8.31
C ALA A 374 -0.71 -0.16 -8.78
N GLY A 375 -0.91 0.01 -10.09
CA GLY A 375 -2.11 -0.31 -10.86
C GLY A 375 -3.13 0.81 -11.02
N MET A 376 -3.14 1.80 -10.12
CA MET A 376 -4.19 2.83 -10.06
C MET A 376 -4.06 3.90 -11.15
N LEU A 377 -5.21 4.25 -11.72
CA LEU A 377 -5.46 5.34 -12.66
C LEU A 377 -6.67 6.15 -12.19
N GLU A 378 -6.93 7.30 -12.80
CA GLU A 378 -8.12 8.14 -12.55
C GLU A 378 -8.34 8.44 -11.06
N SER A 379 -7.30 8.77 -10.32
CA SER A 379 -7.39 9.05 -8.89
C SER A 379 -8.13 7.95 -8.11
N MET A 380 -7.79 6.69 -8.32
CA MET A 380 -8.35 5.47 -7.71
C MET A 380 -9.65 4.95 -8.37
N LEU A 381 -10.16 5.54 -9.45
CA LEU A 381 -11.39 5.08 -10.08
C LEU A 381 -11.18 3.94 -11.07
N ALA A 382 -9.99 3.81 -11.66
CA ALA A 382 -9.66 2.78 -12.63
C ALA A 382 -8.35 2.07 -12.30
N VAL A 383 -8.19 0.85 -12.84
CA VAL A 383 -6.93 0.09 -12.90
C VAL A 383 -6.69 -0.43 -14.31
N ALA A 384 -5.43 -0.70 -14.65
CA ALA A 384 -5.07 -1.39 -15.89
C ALA A 384 -4.04 -2.48 -15.59
N TYR A 385 -4.12 -3.63 -16.25
CA TYR A 385 -3.21 -4.76 -16.02
C TYR A 385 -1.77 -4.40 -16.38
N GLU A 386 -1.57 -3.71 -17.49
CA GLU A 386 -0.27 -3.22 -17.92
C GLU A 386 0.32 -2.16 -16.98
N GLN A 387 -0.54 -1.41 -16.26
CA GLN A 387 -0.05 -0.42 -15.29
C GLN A 387 0.67 -1.08 -14.11
N TYR A 388 0.29 -2.29 -13.67
CA TYR A 388 1.02 -3.01 -12.63
C TYR A 388 2.45 -3.35 -13.06
N ILE A 389 2.65 -3.70 -14.33
CA ILE A 389 3.97 -3.97 -14.89
C ILE A 389 4.83 -2.69 -14.94
N ILE A 390 4.23 -1.57 -15.37
CA ILE A 390 4.90 -0.27 -15.40
C ILE A 390 5.26 0.19 -13.98
N ASP A 391 4.36 0.00 -13.04
CA ASP A 391 4.58 0.42 -11.66
C ASP A 391 5.62 -0.45 -10.93
N ASP A 392 5.74 -1.72 -11.27
CA ASP A 392 6.82 -2.57 -10.77
C ASP A 392 8.19 -2.00 -11.16
N GLU A 393 8.35 -1.53 -12.41
CA GLU A 393 9.56 -0.84 -12.85
C GLU A 393 9.79 0.46 -12.06
N ILE A 394 8.75 1.28 -11.87
CA ILE A 394 8.83 2.53 -11.11
C ILE A 394 9.23 2.25 -9.65
N ILE A 395 8.62 1.24 -9.02
CA ILE A 395 8.93 0.85 -7.63
C ILE A 395 10.37 0.35 -7.54
N GLY A 396 10.83 -0.45 -8.51
CA GLY A 396 12.22 -0.89 -8.59
C GLY A 396 13.21 0.27 -8.70
N MET A 397 12.88 1.31 -9.51
CA MET A 397 13.68 2.54 -9.58
C MET A 397 13.72 3.26 -8.24
N CYS A 398 12.57 3.38 -7.53
CA CYS A 398 12.52 3.96 -6.20
C CYS A 398 13.40 3.17 -5.20
N ALA A 399 13.30 1.85 -5.22
CA ALA A 399 14.13 0.97 -4.39
C ALA A 399 15.62 1.19 -4.64
N ARG A 400 16.04 1.27 -5.90
CA ARG A 400 17.45 1.55 -6.26
C ARG A 400 17.93 2.91 -5.74
N VAL A 401 17.06 3.93 -5.73
CA VAL A 401 17.41 5.24 -5.13
C VAL A 401 17.64 5.11 -3.62
N LEU A 402 16.82 4.33 -2.92
CA LEU A 402 16.95 4.12 -1.47
C LEU A 402 18.22 3.33 -1.08
N GLU A 403 18.73 2.49 -1.96
CA GLU A 403 20.00 1.77 -1.76
C GLU A 403 21.21 2.72 -1.68
N GLY A 404 21.12 3.88 -2.32
CA GLY A 404 22.17 4.89 -2.34
C GLY A 404 23.37 4.47 -3.20
N ILE A 405 24.53 5.02 -2.86
CA ILE A 405 25.82 4.75 -3.52
C ILE A 405 26.74 4.07 -2.51
N ILE A 406 27.24 2.90 -2.87
CA ILE A 406 28.20 2.15 -2.04
C ILE A 406 29.57 2.82 -2.16
N VAL A 407 30.19 3.14 -1.01
CA VAL A 407 31.52 3.74 -0.96
C VAL A 407 32.40 2.89 -0.05
N ASP A 408 33.18 2.02 -0.68
CA ASP A 408 34.23 1.21 -0.05
C ASP A 408 35.44 1.09 -0.99
N ASP A 409 36.50 0.37 -0.60
CA ASP A 409 37.70 0.27 -1.39
C ASP A 409 37.49 -0.42 -2.75
N GLU A 410 36.57 -1.41 -2.80
CA GLU A 410 36.22 -2.13 -4.02
C GLU A 410 35.49 -1.19 -5.00
N HIS A 411 34.49 -0.44 -4.52
CA HIS A 411 33.70 0.47 -5.36
C HIS A 411 34.45 1.76 -5.72
N LEU A 412 35.41 2.20 -4.90
CA LEU A 412 36.34 3.29 -5.27
C LEU A 412 37.30 2.89 -6.38
N ALA A 413 37.58 1.62 -6.54
CA ALA A 413 38.29 1.01 -7.68
C ALA A 413 39.65 1.67 -8.01
N ILE A 414 40.43 2.12 -7.04
CA ILE A 414 41.69 2.83 -7.25
C ILE A 414 42.70 1.98 -8.05
N GLU A 415 42.78 0.68 -7.78
CA GLU A 415 43.64 -0.23 -8.51
C GLU A 415 43.23 -0.38 -9.98
N ALA A 416 41.94 -0.53 -10.26
CA ALA A 416 41.42 -0.59 -11.62
C ALA A 416 41.65 0.72 -12.38
N ILE A 417 41.58 1.88 -11.69
CA ILE A 417 41.91 3.17 -12.28
C ILE A 417 43.40 3.24 -12.62
N ALA A 418 44.28 2.75 -11.74
CA ALA A 418 45.69 2.74 -11.98
C ALA A 418 46.10 1.82 -13.14
N ASP A 419 45.49 0.63 -13.23
CA ASP A 419 45.72 -0.34 -14.31
C ASP A 419 45.33 0.18 -15.68
N VAL A 420 44.18 0.85 -15.78
CA VAL A 420 43.68 1.45 -17.04
C VAL A 420 44.46 2.69 -17.41
N GLY A 421 44.89 3.47 -16.45
CA GLY A 421 45.68 4.68 -16.63
C GLY A 421 44.97 5.83 -17.37
N PRO A 422 45.60 7.01 -17.41
CA PRO A 422 45.01 8.18 -18.08
C PRO A 422 44.85 7.96 -19.59
N GLY A 423 43.60 8.20 -20.09
CA GLY A 423 43.25 8.06 -21.49
C GLY A 423 42.92 6.63 -21.96
N GLY A 424 42.95 5.65 -21.04
CA GLY A 424 42.52 4.28 -21.32
C GLY A 424 40.99 4.12 -21.34
N ASN A 425 40.49 2.87 -21.40
CA ASN A 425 39.08 2.54 -21.34
C ASN A 425 38.84 1.28 -20.48
N TYR A 426 37.66 1.19 -19.90
CA TYR A 426 37.28 0.14 -18.95
C TYR A 426 36.49 -1.03 -19.56
N LEU A 427 36.23 -1.05 -20.88
CA LEU A 427 35.34 -2.04 -21.50
C LEU A 427 35.76 -3.49 -21.22
N MET A 428 37.06 -3.76 -21.16
CA MET A 428 37.59 -5.09 -20.89
C MET A 428 38.21 -5.21 -19.49
N SER A 429 38.01 -4.22 -18.63
CA SER A 429 38.51 -4.28 -17.26
C SER A 429 37.82 -5.39 -16.47
N PRO A 430 38.56 -6.19 -15.68
CA PRO A 430 37.95 -7.15 -14.75
C PRO A 430 36.94 -6.52 -13.80
N HIS A 431 37.18 -5.28 -13.35
CA HIS A 431 36.25 -4.52 -12.51
C HIS A 431 34.92 -4.28 -13.23
N THR A 432 34.91 -3.86 -14.51
CA THR A 432 33.70 -3.70 -15.29
C THR A 432 32.92 -5.01 -15.41
N LEU A 433 33.60 -6.13 -15.68
CA LEU A 433 32.98 -7.44 -15.78
C LEU A 433 32.35 -7.92 -14.46
N ALA A 434 32.97 -7.58 -13.32
CA ALA A 434 32.46 -7.92 -12.00
C ALA A 434 31.19 -7.14 -11.64
N HIS A 435 31.13 -5.85 -11.97
CA HIS A 435 30.06 -4.94 -11.50
C HIS A 435 28.97 -4.65 -12.54
N MET A 436 29.18 -4.94 -13.84
CA MET A 436 28.26 -4.53 -14.93
C MET A 436 26.81 -5.03 -14.77
N ARG A 437 26.55 -6.05 -13.96
CA ARG A 437 25.22 -6.63 -13.76
C ARG A 437 24.58 -6.24 -12.42
N SER A 438 25.33 -5.66 -11.50
CA SER A 438 24.88 -5.36 -10.13
C SER A 438 24.88 -3.89 -9.80
N GLU A 439 25.72 -3.07 -10.44
CA GLU A 439 25.90 -1.67 -10.09
C GLU A 439 24.71 -0.79 -10.51
N PHE A 440 24.13 -1.08 -11.66
CA PHE A 440 23.01 -0.30 -12.20
C PHE A 440 21.70 -1.07 -12.15
N PHE A 441 20.60 -0.33 -11.99
CA PHE A 441 19.27 -0.89 -12.05
C PHE A 441 19.00 -1.54 -13.42
N ALA A 442 18.64 -2.81 -13.41
CA ALA A 442 18.42 -3.57 -14.64
C ALA A 442 16.96 -3.53 -15.13
N GLY A 443 16.01 -3.20 -14.25
CA GLY A 443 14.59 -3.16 -14.57
C GLY A 443 13.95 -4.53 -14.84
N ASN A 444 12.64 -4.52 -15.11
CA ASN A 444 11.86 -5.71 -15.44
C ASN A 444 11.78 -6.01 -16.96
N GLY A 445 12.49 -5.24 -17.78
CA GLY A 445 12.58 -5.42 -19.22
C GLY A 445 11.59 -4.62 -20.07
N ILE A 446 10.74 -3.79 -19.47
CA ILE A 446 9.86 -2.89 -20.23
C ILE A 446 10.53 -1.59 -20.64
N THR A 447 11.62 -1.19 -19.98
CA THR A 447 12.44 -0.05 -20.37
C THR A 447 13.35 -0.44 -21.54
N ASP A 448 13.35 0.34 -22.62
CA ASP A 448 14.17 0.09 -23.81
C ASP A 448 15.33 1.09 -23.89
N GLY A 449 16.54 0.60 -23.67
CA GLY A 449 17.80 1.35 -23.81
C GLY A 449 18.58 1.02 -25.10
N ARG A 450 18.00 0.26 -26.03
CA ARG A 450 18.67 -0.20 -27.25
C ARG A 450 18.77 0.92 -28.31
N PHE A 451 19.64 0.72 -29.31
CA PHE A 451 19.72 1.65 -30.42
C PHE A 451 18.43 1.66 -31.26
N ARG A 452 18.15 2.81 -31.88
CA ARG A 452 16.90 3.06 -32.60
C ARG A 452 16.63 2.03 -33.71
N ASP A 453 17.65 1.61 -34.43
CA ASP A 453 17.54 0.61 -35.51
C ASP A 453 17.11 -0.76 -35.00
N ILE A 454 17.57 -1.15 -33.81
CA ILE A 454 17.16 -2.39 -33.15
C ILE A 454 15.71 -2.26 -32.70
N TRP A 455 15.34 -1.15 -32.03
CA TRP A 455 13.97 -0.89 -31.60
C TRP A 455 12.97 -0.88 -32.77
N VAL A 456 13.38 -0.28 -33.95
CA VAL A 456 12.54 -0.29 -35.14
C VAL A 456 12.40 -1.70 -35.70
N ALA A 457 13.48 -2.50 -35.75
CA ALA A 457 13.46 -3.87 -36.22
C ALA A 457 12.55 -4.78 -35.38
N ASP A 458 12.43 -4.50 -34.07
CA ASP A 458 11.57 -5.23 -33.10
C ASP A 458 10.14 -4.69 -33.03
N GLY A 459 9.68 -3.87 -33.97
CA GLY A 459 8.29 -3.45 -34.10
C GLY A 459 7.98 -2.09 -33.53
N SER A 460 8.95 -1.33 -33.00
CA SER A 460 8.80 0.04 -32.49
C SER A 460 7.80 0.16 -31.32
N LEU A 461 7.65 -0.89 -30.51
CA LEU A 461 6.71 -0.91 -29.40
C LEU A 461 7.04 0.17 -28.36
N ASP A 462 6.04 0.86 -27.88
CA ASP A 462 6.15 1.77 -26.73
C ASP A 462 6.14 1.00 -25.40
N THR A 463 6.31 1.72 -24.28
CA THR A 463 6.38 1.11 -22.95
C THR A 463 5.05 0.43 -22.57
N ARG A 464 3.90 1.03 -22.92
CA ARG A 464 2.59 0.48 -22.65
C ARG A 464 2.36 -0.82 -23.40
N GLU A 465 2.68 -0.85 -24.71
CA GLU A 465 2.54 -2.03 -25.56
C GLU A 465 3.39 -3.20 -25.04
N ARG A 466 4.65 -2.95 -24.63
CA ARG A 466 5.52 -3.98 -24.02
C ARG A 466 4.94 -4.47 -22.68
N ALA A 467 4.38 -3.58 -21.86
CA ALA A 467 3.75 -3.96 -20.60
C ALA A 467 2.47 -4.77 -20.81
N GLN A 468 1.66 -4.48 -21.84
CA GLN A 468 0.49 -5.27 -22.24
C GLN A 468 0.90 -6.68 -22.65
N GLU A 469 1.91 -6.83 -23.53
CA GLU A 469 2.43 -8.14 -23.90
C GLU A 469 2.93 -8.94 -22.69
N MET A 470 3.62 -8.28 -21.76
CA MET A 470 4.12 -8.94 -20.55
C MET A 470 2.97 -9.40 -19.65
N ALA A 471 1.96 -8.57 -19.42
CA ALA A 471 0.78 -8.93 -18.63
C ALA A 471 0.03 -10.11 -19.27
N GLN A 472 -0.18 -10.12 -20.59
CA GLN A 472 -0.80 -11.24 -21.31
C GLN A 472 0.00 -12.53 -21.15
N LYS A 473 1.33 -12.50 -21.37
CA LYS A 473 2.22 -13.65 -21.19
C LYS A 473 2.17 -14.20 -19.75
N ILE A 474 2.02 -13.34 -18.73
CA ILE A 474 1.84 -13.78 -17.34
C ILE A 474 0.51 -14.52 -17.17
N LEU A 475 -0.57 -14.00 -17.76
CA LEU A 475 -1.91 -14.60 -17.64
C LEU A 475 -2.08 -15.89 -18.43
N GLU A 476 -1.30 -16.11 -19.49
CA GLU A 476 -1.28 -17.37 -20.23
C GLU A 476 -0.58 -18.52 -19.47
N ARG A 477 0.32 -18.22 -18.53
CA ARG A 477 1.03 -19.22 -17.73
C ARG A 477 0.14 -19.77 -16.62
N ASP A 478 0.47 -20.95 -16.13
CA ASP A 478 -0.14 -21.48 -14.93
C ASP A 478 0.09 -20.54 -13.73
N PRO A 479 -0.90 -20.40 -12.82
CA PRO A 479 -0.70 -19.65 -11.58
C PRO A 479 0.47 -20.21 -10.78
N CYS A 480 1.30 -19.32 -10.18
CA CYS A 480 2.39 -19.76 -9.30
C CYS A 480 1.86 -20.47 -8.06
N PHE A 481 0.66 -20.11 -7.63
CA PHE A 481 0.03 -20.64 -6.44
C PHE A 481 -1.41 -21.08 -6.70
N LYS A 482 -1.82 -22.12 -5.99
CA LYS A 482 -3.23 -22.59 -5.88
C LYS A 482 -3.45 -23.08 -4.46
N LEU A 483 -4.62 -22.84 -3.90
CA LEU A 483 -5.04 -23.50 -2.65
C LEU A 483 -5.07 -25.02 -2.86
N ASP A 484 -4.69 -25.78 -1.85
CA ASP A 484 -4.81 -27.23 -1.92
C ASP A 484 -6.29 -27.66 -2.00
N LYS A 485 -6.55 -28.81 -2.65
CA LYS A 485 -7.91 -29.31 -2.92
C LYS A 485 -8.76 -29.52 -1.66
N ARG A 486 -8.15 -29.78 -0.50
CA ARG A 486 -8.88 -30.00 0.76
C ARG A 486 -9.35 -28.66 1.31
N THR A 487 -8.48 -27.66 1.35
CA THR A 487 -8.79 -26.29 1.75
C THR A 487 -9.85 -25.68 0.84
N GLU A 488 -9.68 -25.80 -0.49
CA GLU A 488 -10.65 -25.34 -1.47
C GLU A 488 -12.02 -25.97 -1.27
N LYS A 489 -12.09 -27.30 -1.12
CA LYS A 489 -13.35 -28.02 -0.89
C LYS A 489 -14.05 -27.55 0.40
N ARG A 490 -13.28 -27.29 1.48
CA ARG A 490 -13.85 -26.79 2.73
C ARG A 490 -14.43 -25.39 2.54
N ILE A 491 -13.72 -24.48 1.87
CA ILE A 491 -14.23 -23.12 1.60
C ILE A 491 -15.53 -23.18 0.80
N ARG A 492 -15.59 -23.99 -0.28
CA ARG A 492 -16.79 -24.12 -1.12
C ARG A 492 -17.97 -24.82 -0.43
N ASN A 493 -17.73 -25.57 0.65
CA ASN A 493 -18.81 -26.11 1.47
C ASN A 493 -19.42 -25.08 2.41
N ASP A 494 -18.60 -24.14 2.90
CA ASP A 494 -19.00 -23.15 3.90
C ASP A 494 -19.48 -21.84 3.26
N PHE A 495 -19.05 -21.55 2.01
CA PHE A 495 -19.34 -20.29 1.29
C PHE A 495 -19.84 -20.52 -0.13
N ASP A 496 -20.75 -19.66 -0.60
CA ASP A 496 -21.18 -19.58 -2.01
C ASP A 496 -20.08 -18.85 -2.83
N ILE A 497 -19.18 -19.62 -3.42
CA ILE A 497 -18.06 -19.12 -4.21
C ILE A 497 -18.42 -19.11 -5.70
N ARG A 498 -18.28 -17.95 -6.33
CA ARG A 498 -18.67 -17.67 -7.73
C ARG A 498 -17.50 -17.79 -8.74
N MET A 499 -16.34 -18.20 -8.30
CA MET A 499 -15.16 -18.36 -9.12
C MET A 499 -14.83 -19.82 -9.42
#